data_f2f04161458cc468301495c59a77ddc7
#
_entry.id   f2f04161458cc468301495c59a77ddc7
#
_cell.length_a   1.000
_cell.length_b   1.000
_cell.length_c   1.000
_cell.angle_alpha   90.00
_cell.angle_beta   90.00
_cell.angle_gamma   90.00
#
_symmetry.space_group_name_H-M   'P 1'
#
loop_
_entity.id
_entity.type
_entity.pdbx_description
1 polymer ?
#
loop_
_entity_poly.entity_id
_entity_poly.type
_entity_poly.pdbx_seq_one_letter_code
_entity_poly.pdbx_strand_id
1 'polypeptide(L)'
;MNGIPKELLLSVGGALLCAFAVSFLMCPLVKSFAYKIGAIDVPKDNRRMHKKPVPRLGGLAIFLGFIVSMLLFVKVDHQLQGILLGASIIVVLGVVDDMSPLRAYFKFCVQIFAALVAVFHGVVIQTLSNPNVFAESPYWDLGWLSIPITVLWIVGITNAVNLIDGLDGLACGVSTISAISMLVIALLVSESDVALVMAALVGACLGFMPYNKNPAKMFMGDTGSTFLGYILATISIQGLFKYYAIVSFAVPFLILGLPMFDTLFAIIRRLAHGQNPMAPDRGHIHHRLIDMGLNQKQAVAALYVISSILGLSAVVLTSSGAIKAMLFLMALAVAAFLASRVIFRRDIDKALQAEKAAAEEKETAQTAESANAAKAEAEETNEEKKEDA
;
A
#
# COMPACT_ATOMS: atom_id res chain seq x y z
N MET A 1 10.24 -0.83 -33.27
CA MET A 1 10.01 0.01 -32.09
C MET A 1 10.81 1.30 -32.32
N ASN A 2 10.15 2.39 -32.67
CA ASN A 2 10.81 3.69 -32.71
C ASN A 2 11.21 4.01 -31.27
N GLY A 3 12.48 4.40 -31.06
CA GLY A 3 12.99 4.71 -29.72
C GLY A 3 12.21 5.86 -29.09
N ILE A 4 12.07 5.84 -27.75
CA ILE A 4 11.41 6.93 -26.99
C ILE A 4 12.12 8.24 -27.33
N PRO A 5 11.40 9.34 -27.68
CA PRO A 5 12.02 10.62 -28.02
C PRO A 5 12.90 11.13 -26.87
N LYS A 6 14.12 11.58 -27.20
CA LYS A 6 15.07 12.10 -26.19
C LYS A 6 14.48 13.27 -25.38
N GLU A 7 13.71 14.13 -26.04
CA GLU A 7 13.03 15.27 -25.42
C GLU A 7 12.04 14.81 -24.34
N LEU A 8 11.28 13.73 -24.58
CA LEU A 8 10.37 13.17 -23.60
C LEU A 8 11.14 12.61 -22.39
N LEU A 9 12.24 11.88 -22.61
CA LEU A 9 13.06 11.37 -21.52
C LEU A 9 13.67 12.48 -20.65
N LEU A 10 14.09 13.59 -21.29
CA LEU A 10 14.58 14.77 -20.56
C LEU A 10 13.46 15.43 -19.74
N SER A 11 12.26 15.56 -20.30
CA SER A 11 11.11 16.13 -19.61
C SER A 11 10.64 15.23 -18.44
N VAL A 12 10.60 13.91 -18.64
CA VAL A 12 10.29 12.93 -17.58
C VAL A 12 11.31 12.99 -16.45
N GLY A 13 12.62 13.04 -16.79
CA GLY A 13 13.69 13.21 -15.81
C GLY A 13 13.61 14.55 -15.07
N GLY A 14 13.31 15.63 -15.78
CA GLY A 14 13.10 16.97 -15.22
C GLY A 14 11.90 17.01 -14.26
N ALA A 15 10.78 16.44 -14.66
CA ALA A 15 9.58 16.37 -13.84
C ALA A 15 9.82 15.57 -12.53
N LEU A 16 10.48 14.42 -12.64
CA LEU A 16 10.84 13.59 -11.49
C LEU A 16 11.76 14.32 -10.53
N LEU A 17 12.84 14.92 -11.03
CA LEU A 17 13.83 15.63 -10.19
C LEU A 17 13.24 16.89 -9.56
N CYS A 18 12.41 17.63 -10.28
CA CYS A 18 11.70 18.80 -9.74
C CYS A 18 10.76 18.39 -8.59
N ALA A 19 9.91 17.38 -8.81
CA ALA A 19 8.99 16.90 -7.79
C ALA A 19 9.74 16.36 -6.56
N PHE A 20 10.82 15.61 -6.77
CA PHE A 20 11.71 15.14 -5.70
C PHE A 20 12.28 16.29 -4.87
N ALA A 21 12.89 17.26 -5.52
CA ALA A 21 13.54 18.39 -4.84
C ALA A 21 12.52 19.21 -4.03
N VAL A 22 11.38 19.55 -4.64
CA VAL A 22 10.33 20.32 -3.96
C VAL A 22 9.77 19.52 -2.78
N SER A 23 9.39 18.27 -2.97
CA SER A 23 8.86 17.43 -1.88
C SER A 23 9.87 17.30 -0.74
N PHE A 24 11.13 17.02 -1.04
CA PHE A 24 12.19 16.87 -0.03
C PHE A 24 12.40 18.16 0.77
N LEU A 25 12.48 19.32 0.09
CA LEU A 25 12.69 20.63 0.72
C LEU A 25 11.45 21.10 1.50
N MET A 26 10.25 20.72 1.07
CA MET A 26 9.00 21.04 1.77
C MET A 26 8.80 20.22 3.05
N CYS A 27 9.37 19.03 3.17
CA CYS A 27 9.19 18.18 4.35
C CYS A 27 9.52 18.87 5.68
N PRO A 28 10.68 19.56 5.87
CA PRO A 28 10.96 20.27 7.12
C PRO A 28 9.95 21.38 7.42
N LEU A 29 9.50 22.12 6.39
CA LEU A 29 8.52 23.20 6.52
C LEU A 29 7.15 22.66 6.92
N VAL A 30 6.68 21.63 6.22
CA VAL A 30 5.43 20.94 6.52
C VAL A 30 5.47 20.30 7.92
N LYS A 31 6.61 19.73 8.31
CA LYS A 31 6.81 19.21 9.66
C LYS A 31 6.63 20.28 10.73
N SER A 32 7.24 21.45 10.54
CA SER A 32 7.07 22.59 11.46
C SER A 32 5.62 23.09 11.49
N PHE A 33 4.98 23.15 10.33
CA PHE A 33 3.57 23.53 10.20
C PHE A 33 2.65 22.54 10.92
N ALA A 34 2.88 21.23 10.77
CA ALA A 34 2.10 20.19 11.46
C ALA A 34 2.13 20.34 12.98
N TYR A 35 3.29 20.69 13.56
CA TYR A 35 3.38 20.98 14.99
C TYR A 35 2.58 22.22 15.39
N LYS A 36 2.55 23.26 14.55
CA LYS A 36 1.81 24.50 14.84
C LYS A 36 0.29 24.31 14.85
N ILE A 37 -0.23 23.47 13.94
CA ILE A 37 -1.67 23.22 13.81
C ILE A 37 -2.14 21.99 14.61
N GLY A 38 -1.24 21.29 15.30
CA GLY A 38 -1.58 20.14 16.13
C GLY A 38 -1.86 18.84 15.35
N ALA A 39 -1.48 18.75 14.08
CA ALA A 39 -1.59 17.53 13.26
C ALA A 39 -0.49 16.51 13.64
N ILE A 40 -0.60 15.94 14.85
CA ILE A 40 0.42 15.09 15.48
C ILE A 40 -0.23 13.81 15.95
N ASP A 41 0.38 12.68 15.64
CA ASP A 41 -0.01 11.39 16.17
C ASP A 41 0.72 11.15 17.52
N VAL A 42 -0.06 11.20 18.60
CA VAL A 42 0.42 10.94 19.96
C VAL A 42 0.05 9.50 20.34
N PRO A 43 1.01 8.65 20.74
CA PRO A 43 0.72 7.28 21.15
C PRO A 43 -0.09 7.27 22.45
N LYS A 44 -1.40 6.99 22.35
CA LYS A 44 -2.33 6.93 23.49
C LYS A 44 -2.64 5.51 23.93
N ASP A 45 -2.29 4.51 23.15
CA ASP A 45 -2.60 3.10 23.39
C ASP A 45 -1.51 2.16 22.87
N ASN A 46 -1.53 0.89 23.35
CA ASN A 46 -0.57 -0.15 22.95
C ASN A 46 -0.74 -0.66 21.49
N ARG A 47 -1.64 -0.08 20.72
CA ARG A 47 -1.85 -0.45 19.31
C ARG A 47 -0.84 0.22 18.39
N ARG A 48 -0.25 1.33 18.81
CA ARG A 48 0.67 2.16 18.02
C ARG A 48 2.10 1.65 18.17
N MET A 49 2.78 1.53 17.06
CA MET A 49 4.15 0.97 17.02
C MET A 49 5.24 2.01 17.33
N HIS A 50 4.90 3.30 17.37
CA HIS A 50 5.83 4.38 17.69
C HIS A 50 5.69 4.82 19.15
N LYS A 51 6.82 5.23 19.76
CA LYS A 51 6.90 5.62 21.17
C LYS A 51 6.95 7.15 21.39
N LYS A 52 7.10 7.92 20.32
CA LYS A 52 7.22 9.40 20.37
C LYS A 52 6.15 10.02 19.49
N PRO A 53 5.65 11.23 19.82
CA PRO A 53 4.74 11.98 18.94
C PRO A 53 5.36 12.19 17.57
N VAL A 54 4.63 11.86 16.49
CA VAL A 54 5.09 11.97 15.10
C VAL A 54 4.10 12.86 14.32
N PRO A 55 4.56 13.90 13.62
CA PRO A 55 3.69 14.72 12.78
C PRO A 55 3.17 13.92 11.59
N ARG A 56 1.89 14.11 11.24
CA ARG A 56 1.18 13.29 10.24
C ARG A 56 0.60 14.12 9.09
N LEU A 57 1.37 15.03 8.55
CA LEU A 57 0.96 15.90 7.44
C LEU A 57 1.89 15.75 6.21
N GLY A 58 2.64 14.64 6.14
CA GLY A 58 3.65 14.43 5.10
C GLY A 58 3.11 14.42 3.68
N GLY A 59 1.84 14.03 3.51
CA GLY A 59 1.13 14.09 2.24
C GLY A 59 1.07 15.48 1.61
N LEU A 60 1.08 16.54 2.41
CA LEU A 60 1.13 17.91 1.89
C LEU A 60 2.47 18.20 1.19
N ALA A 61 3.59 17.67 1.67
CA ALA A 61 4.88 17.82 0.99
C ALA A 61 4.90 17.04 -0.34
N ILE A 62 4.30 15.85 -0.38
CA ILE A 62 4.15 15.07 -1.62
C ILE A 62 3.29 15.85 -2.62
N PHE A 63 2.14 16.36 -2.19
CA PHE A 63 1.24 17.14 -3.04
C PHE A 63 1.92 18.39 -3.61
N LEU A 64 2.64 19.15 -2.78
CA LEU A 64 3.35 20.35 -3.24
C LEU A 64 4.45 20.01 -4.26
N GLY A 65 5.21 18.93 -4.03
CA GLY A 65 6.19 18.45 -4.99
C GLY A 65 5.54 18.04 -6.31
N PHE A 66 4.46 17.31 -6.24
CA PHE A 66 3.69 16.88 -7.41
C PHE A 66 3.12 18.07 -8.18
N ILE A 67 2.39 18.98 -7.53
CA ILE A 67 1.69 20.09 -8.22
C ILE A 67 2.67 21.06 -8.89
N VAL A 68 3.81 21.39 -8.23
CA VAL A 68 4.82 22.26 -8.81
C VAL A 68 5.42 21.63 -10.08
N SER A 69 5.74 20.33 -10.02
CA SER A 69 6.25 19.62 -11.19
C SER A 69 5.22 19.57 -12.32
N MET A 70 3.95 19.31 -12.00
CA MET A 70 2.86 19.31 -12.97
C MET A 70 2.73 20.64 -13.70
N LEU A 71 2.75 21.76 -12.96
CA LEU A 71 2.62 23.10 -13.54
C LEU A 71 3.80 23.50 -14.44
N LEU A 72 4.99 22.92 -14.23
CA LEU A 72 6.20 23.22 -15.00
C LEU A 72 6.38 22.34 -16.23
N PHE A 73 5.98 21.06 -16.17
CA PHE A 73 6.32 20.06 -17.18
C PHE A 73 5.15 19.52 -17.97
N VAL A 74 3.90 19.69 -17.48
CA VAL A 74 2.72 19.08 -18.10
C VAL A 74 1.77 20.14 -18.63
N LYS A 75 1.29 19.92 -19.85
CA LYS A 75 0.24 20.74 -20.44
C LYS A 75 -1.11 20.34 -19.84
N VAL A 76 -1.69 21.19 -19.03
CA VAL A 76 -2.93 20.90 -18.30
C VAL A 76 -4.11 20.97 -19.26
N ASP A 77 -4.59 19.83 -19.72
CA ASP A 77 -5.81 19.68 -20.51
C ASP A 77 -7.07 19.63 -19.63
N HIS A 78 -8.24 19.51 -20.23
CA HIS A 78 -9.52 19.50 -19.51
C HIS A 78 -9.64 18.31 -18.53
N GLN A 79 -9.16 17.12 -18.91
CA GLN A 79 -9.21 15.94 -18.04
C GLN A 79 -8.28 16.10 -16.85
N LEU A 80 -7.07 16.58 -17.10
CA LEU A 80 -6.09 16.81 -16.05
C LEU A 80 -6.51 17.93 -15.08
N GLN A 81 -7.21 18.97 -15.59
CA GLN A 81 -7.83 19.98 -14.71
C GLN A 81 -8.79 19.33 -13.70
N GLY A 82 -9.67 18.44 -14.14
CA GLY A 82 -10.57 17.71 -13.27
C GLY A 82 -9.83 16.85 -12.23
N ILE A 83 -8.76 16.17 -12.65
CA ILE A 83 -7.93 15.37 -11.75
C ILE A 83 -7.26 16.25 -10.69
N LEU A 84 -6.66 17.38 -11.08
CA LEU A 84 -5.97 18.28 -10.14
C LEU A 84 -6.95 18.98 -9.20
N LEU A 85 -8.13 19.35 -9.65
CA LEU A 85 -9.20 19.90 -8.80
C LEU A 85 -9.67 18.87 -7.78
N GLY A 86 -9.98 17.66 -8.23
CA GLY A 86 -10.36 16.57 -7.32
C GLY A 86 -9.25 16.21 -6.34
N ALA A 87 -7.98 16.15 -6.77
CA ALA A 87 -6.83 15.94 -5.91
C ALA A 87 -6.71 17.03 -4.84
N SER A 88 -6.95 18.29 -5.19
CA SER A 88 -6.93 19.40 -4.24
C SER A 88 -8.03 19.27 -3.19
N ILE A 89 -9.25 18.84 -3.59
CA ILE A 89 -10.35 18.54 -2.66
C ILE A 89 -9.94 17.42 -1.69
N ILE A 90 -9.35 16.34 -2.19
CA ILE A 90 -8.87 15.21 -1.39
C ILE A 90 -7.79 15.64 -0.40
N VAL A 91 -6.84 16.46 -0.83
CA VAL A 91 -5.77 16.98 0.04
C VAL A 91 -6.33 17.86 1.15
N VAL A 92 -7.26 18.77 0.83
CA VAL A 92 -7.93 19.59 1.84
C VAL A 92 -8.69 18.74 2.85
N LEU A 93 -9.44 17.74 2.38
CA LEU A 93 -10.12 16.76 3.24
C LEU A 93 -9.13 16.06 4.17
N GLY A 94 -8.01 15.57 3.63
CA GLY A 94 -6.99 14.86 4.39
C GLY A 94 -6.31 15.74 5.43
N VAL A 95 -5.99 17.01 5.09
CA VAL A 95 -5.42 17.98 6.06
C VAL A 95 -6.38 18.19 7.23
N VAL A 96 -7.68 18.38 6.96
CA VAL A 96 -8.69 18.57 8.01
C VAL A 96 -8.81 17.30 8.88
N ASP A 97 -8.79 16.12 8.28
CA ASP A 97 -8.86 14.84 9.01
C ASP A 97 -7.60 14.59 9.85
N ASP A 98 -6.41 14.93 9.34
CA ASP A 98 -5.14 14.83 10.08
C ASP A 98 -5.06 15.80 11.27
N MET A 99 -5.78 16.93 11.23
CA MET A 99 -5.92 17.85 12.35
C MET A 99 -6.99 17.40 13.35
N SER A 100 -8.13 16.95 12.86
CA SER A 100 -9.30 16.56 13.66
C SER A 100 -10.01 15.40 12.98
N PRO A 101 -10.00 14.19 13.57
CA PRO A 101 -10.58 13.00 12.96
C PRO A 101 -12.04 13.20 12.55
N LEU A 102 -12.33 13.06 11.26
CA LEU A 102 -13.64 13.19 10.67
C LEU A 102 -14.41 11.87 10.70
N ARG A 103 -15.74 11.95 10.67
CA ARG A 103 -16.58 10.75 10.54
C ARG A 103 -16.36 10.11 9.17
N ALA A 104 -16.23 8.78 9.11
CA ALA A 104 -15.98 8.02 7.88
C ALA A 104 -16.99 8.35 6.76
N TYR A 105 -18.27 8.49 7.11
CA TYR A 105 -19.33 8.85 6.17
C TYR A 105 -19.05 10.20 5.47
N PHE A 106 -18.62 11.21 6.23
CA PHE A 106 -18.31 12.53 5.66
C PHE A 106 -17.12 12.44 4.70
N LYS A 107 -16.06 11.73 5.09
CA LYS A 107 -14.90 11.49 4.21
C LYS A 107 -15.32 10.83 2.91
N PHE A 108 -16.19 9.82 3.00
CA PHE A 108 -16.70 9.09 1.84
C PHE A 108 -17.49 9.99 0.89
N CYS A 109 -18.38 10.86 1.43
CA CYS A 109 -19.14 11.83 0.62
C CYS A 109 -18.23 12.81 -0.14
N VAL A 110 -17.18 13.34 0.51
CA VAL A 110 -16.22 14.26 -0.11
C VAL A 110 -15.38 13.54 -1.17
N GLN A 111 -15.00 12.28 -0.94
CA GLN A 111 -14.29 11.47 -1.93
C GLN A 111 -15.15 11.19 -3.17
N ILE A 112 -16.45 10.90 -2.98
CA ILE A 112 -17.42 10.77 -4.11
C ILE A 112 -17.50 12.09 -4.88
N PHE A 113 -17.58 13.21 -4.18
CA PHE A 113 -17.63 14.52 -4.83
C PHE A 113 -16.35 14.79 -5.65
N ALA A 114 -15.17 14.52 -5.11
CA ALA A 114 -13.90 14.65 -5.83
C ALA A 114 -13.82 13.71 -7.05
N ALA A 115 -14.34 12.48 -6.93
CA ALA A 115 -14.43 11.55 -8.05
C ALA A 115 -15.38 12.07 -9.14
N LEU A 116 -16.54 12.62 -8.77
CA LEU A 116 -17.48 13.22 -9.71
C LEU A 116 -16.87 14.43 -10.42
N VAL A 117 -16.06 15.25 -9.76
CA VAL A 117 -15.33 16.35 -10.41
C VAL A 117 -14.45 15.79 -11.54
N ALA A 118 -13.69 14.72 -11.31
CA ALA A 118 -12.90 14.09 -12.38
C ALA A 118 -13.79 13.52 -13.50
N VAL A 119 -14.89 12.86 -13.15
CA VAL A 119 -15.84 12.28 -14.10
C VAL A 119 -16.43 13.35 -15.03
N PHE A 120 -16.87 14.48 -14.48
CA PHE A 120 -17.42 15.59 -15.28
C PHE A 120 -16.38 16.28 -16.17
N HIS A 121 -15.09 16.11 -15.89
CA HIS A 121 -14.00 16.52 -16.77
C HIS A 121 -13.56 15.42 -17.75
N GLY A 122 -14.33 14.32 -17.87
CA GLY A 122 -14.12 13.29 -18.88
C GLY A 122 -13.22 12.13 -18.46
N VAL A 123 -12.89 12.00 -17.16
CA VAL A 123 -12.18 10.82 -16.62
C VAL A 123 -13.21 9.72 -16.34
N VAL A 124 -13.50 8.91 -17.36
CA VAL A 124 -14.60 7.92 -17.32
C VAL A 124 -14.14 6.58 -17.88
N ILE A 125 -14.46 5.50 -17.20
CA ILE A 125 -14.36 4.13 -17.70
C ILE A 125 -15.56 3.86 -18.58
N GLN A 126 -15.38 3.90 -19.90
CA GLN A 126 -16.46 3.72 -20.86
C GLN A 126 -16.70 2.27 -21.23
N THR A 127 -15.61 1.50 -21.34
CA THR A 127 -15.64 0.11 -21.77
C THR A 127 -14.81 -0.77 -20.82
N LEU A 128 -15.23 -2.01 -20.68
CA LEU A 128 -14.45 -3.07 -20.02
C LEU A 128 -14.10 -4.16 -21.04
N SER A 129 -12.97 -4.82 -20.84
CA SER A 129 -12.62 -5.99 -21.65
C SER A 129 -13.63 -7.11 -21.45
N ASN A 130 -14.08 -7.70 -22.53
CA ASN A 130 -14.98 -8.84 -22.47
C ASN A 130 -14.16 -10.10 -22.09
N PRO A 131 -14.45 -10.77 -20.96
CA PRO A 131 -13.72 -11.97 -20.57
C PRO A 131 -14.03 -13.17 -21.49
N ASN A 132 -15.11 -13.12 -22.25
CA ASN A 132 -15.42 -14.15 -23.25
C ASN A 132 -14.59 -13.92 -24.51
N VAL A 133 -13.50 -14.66 -24.66
CA VAL A 133 -12.56 -14.57 -25.79
C VAL A 133 -13.22 -14.94 -27.13
N PHE A 134 -14.36 -15.64 -27.10
CA PHE A 134 -15.12 -16.08 -28.30
C PHE A 134 -16.28 -15.13 -28.64
N ALA A 135 -16.44 -14.01 -27.92
CA ALA A 135 -17.50 -13.06 -28.23
C ALA A 135 -17.14 -12.22 -29.47
N GLU A 136 -18.17 -11.83 -30.22
CA GLU A 136 -18.02 -10.96 -31.40
C GLU A 136 -17.40 -9.59 -31.06
N SER A 137 -17.72 -9.06 -29.87
CA SER A 137 -17.13 -7.81 -29.38
C SER A 137 -16.11 -8.08 -28.26
N PRO A 138 -14.87 -7.59 -28.40
CA PRO A 138 -13.85 -7.71 -27.35
C PRO A 138 -14.11 -6.77 -26.15
N TYR A 139 -15.14 -5.90 -26.23
CA TYR A 139 -15.47 -4.93 -25.20
C TYR A 139 -16.95 -4.99 -24.80
N TRP A 140 -17.21 -4.73 -23.53
CA TRP A 140 -18.51 -4.36 -23.01
C TRP A 140 -18.58 -2.85 -22.87
N ASP A 141 -19.54 -2.23 -23.58
CA ASP A 141 -19.86 -0.84 -23.34
C ASP A 141 -20.70 -0.73 -22.07
N LEU A 142 -20.24 0.10 -21.14
CA LEU A 142 -20.88 0.29 -19.84
C LEU A 142 -22.10 1.23 -19.90
N GLY A 143 -22.22 2.03 -20.95
CA GLY A 143 -23.31 2.99 -21.10
C GLY A 143 -23.50 3.84 -19.83
N TRP A 144 -24.72 3.82 -19.25
CA TRP A 144 -25.03 4.56 -18.03
C TRP A 144 -24.27 4.09 -16.78
N LEU A 145 -23.77 2.86 -16.76
CA LEU A 145 -22.95 2.31 -15.66
C LEU A 145 -21.55 2.90 -15.64
N SER A 146 -21.11 3.58 -16.68
CA SER A 146 -19.76 4.18 -16.75
C SER A 146 -19.47 5.11 -15.57
N ILE A 147 -20.41 5.98 -15.21
CA ILE A 147 -20.25 6.93 -14.11
C ILE A 147 -20.17 6.22 -12.75
N PRO A 148 -21.13 5.38 -12.34
CA PRO A 148 -21.07 4.72 -11.04
C PRO A 148 -19.86 3.78 -10.91
N ILE A 149 -19.47 3.06 -11.96
CA ILE A 149 -18.27 2.20 -11.94
C ILE A 149 -17.00 3.04 -11.81
N THR A 150 -16.90 4.16 -12.49
CA THR A 150 -15.77 5.09 -12.39
C THR A 150 -15.64 5.66 -10.98
N VAL A 151 -16.74 6.14 -10.40
CA VAL A 151 -16.76 6.66 -9.02
C VAL A 151 -16.37 5.56 -8.03
N LEU A 152 -16.91 4.34 -8.18
CA LEU A 152 -16.58 3.21 -7.34
C LEU A 152 -15.08 2.86 -7.43
N TRP A 153 -14.51 2.89 -8.63
CA TRP A 153 -13.08 2.67 -8.85
C TRP A 153 -12.23 3.71 -8.13
N ILE A 154 -12.50 5.01 -8.38
CA ILE A 154 -11.71 6.10 -7.79
C ILE A 154 -11.79 6.07 -6.26
N VAL A 155 -12.99 5.99 -5.70
CA VAL A 155 -13.20 5.96 -4.25
C VAL A 155 -12.65 4.67 -3.63
N GLY A 156 -12.84 3.54 -4.30
CA GLY A 156 -12.34 2.23 -3.86
C GLY A 156 -10.82 2.21 -3.74
N ILE A 157 -10.10 2.64 -4.77
CA ILE A 157 -8.63 2.70 -4.75
C ILE A 157 -8.12 3.75 -3.75
N THR A 158 -8.77 4.92 -3.68
CA THR A 158 -8.45 5.96 -2.69
C THR A 158 -8.46 5.39 -1.28
N ASN A 159 -9.50 4.65 -0.92
CA ASN A 159 -9.59 4.04 0.40
C ASN A 159 -8.66 2.83 0.55
N ALA A 160 -8.44 2.04 -0.50
CA ALA A 160 -7.53 0.90 -0.45
C ALA A 160 -6.08 1.33 -0.16
N VAL A 161 -5.60 2.42 -0.78
CA VAL A 161 -4.28 2.97 -0.50
C VAL A 161 -4.22 3.61 0.90
N ASN A 162 -5.29 4.22 1.37
CA ASN A 162 -5.36 4.74 2.73
C ASN A 162 -5.31 3.60 3.78
N LEU A 163 -5.98 2.48 3.55
CA LEU A 163 -6.01 1.35 4.48
C LEU A 163 -4.67 0.60 4.60
N ILE A 164 -3.81 0.61 3.59
CA ILE A 164 -2.46 0.03 3.70
C ILE A 164 -1.45 0.95 4.41
N ASP A 165 -1.80 2.19 4.73
CA ASP A 165 -0.90 3.14 5.44
C ASP A 165 -0.80 2.83 6.94
N GLY A 166 -0.52 1.58 7.28
CA GLY A 166 -0.40 1.09 8.66
C GLY A 166 1.03 0.91 9.16
N LEU A 167 2.06 0.97 8.30
CA LEU A 167 3.47 0.83 8.66
C LEU A 167 4.31 1.91 8.00
N ASP A 168 5.40 2.31 8.70
CA ASP A 168 6.35 3.32 8.22
C ASP A 168 6.83 3.01 6.79
N GLY A 169 6.57 3.91 5.85
CA GLY A 169 6.98 3.82 4.46
C GLY A 169 6.12 2.91 3.58
N LEU A 170 5.19 2.12 4.14
CA LEU A 170 4.47 1.10 3.37
C LEU A 170 3.65 1.69 2.23
N ALA A 171 2.68 2.55 2.52
CA ALA A 171 1.81 3.10 1.49
C ALA A 171 2.57 4.00 0.50
N CYS A 172 3.50 4.83 0.99
CA CYS A 172 4.35 5.64 0.13
C CYS A 172 5.16 4.79 -0.85
N GLY A 173 5.81 3.71 -0.38
CA GLY A 173 6.63 2.86 -1.23
C GLY A 173 5.82 2.00 -2.21
N VAL A 174 4.71 1.41 -1.77
CA VAL A 174 3.79 0.67 -2.66
C VAL A 174 3.25 1.57 -3.75
N SER A 175 2.80 2.79 -3.41
CA SER A 175 2.34 3.79 -4.39
C SER A 175 3.46 4.22 -5.35
N THR A 176 4.69 4.35 -4.85
CA THR A 176 5.86 4.63 -5.72
C THR A 176 6.10 3.50 -6.72
N ILE A 177 6.06 2.24 -6.28
CA ILE A 177 6.22 1.06 -7.15
C ILE A 177 5.09 1.03 -8.20
N SER A 178 3.85 1.26 -7.80
CA SER A 178 2.71 1.36 -8.70
C SER A 178 2.89 2.48 -9.73
N ALA A 179 3.31 3.67 -9.30
CA ALA A 179 3.57 4.80 -10.18
C ALA A 179 4.74 4.55 -11.15
N ILE A 180 5.82 3.87 -10.71
CA ILE A 180 6.91 3.45 -11.60
C ILE A 180 6.41 2.46 -12.65
N SER A 181 5.57 1.49 -12.27
CA SER A 181 5.01 0.53 -13.22
C SER A 181 4.13 1.22 -14.27
N MET A 182 3.28 2.17 -13.84
CA MET A 182 2.48 3.00 -14.77
C MET A 182 3.36 3.88 -15.66
N LEU A 183 4.41 4.50 -15.12
CA LEU A 183 5.39 5.29 -15.89
C LEU A 183 6.04 4.45 -16.99
N VAL A 184 6.52 3.26 -16.66
CA VAL A 184 7.15 2.35 -17.64
C VAL A 184 6.15 1.97 -18.73
N ILE A 185 4.91 1.61 -18.36
CA ILE A 185 3.87 1.28 -19.32
C ILE A 185 3.55 2.48 -20.20
N ALA A 186 3.37 3.68 -19.64
CA ALA A 186 3.08 4.90 -20.38
C ALA A 186 4.18 5.20 -21.42
N LEU A 187 5.46 5.00 -21.06
CA LEU A 187 6.58 5.14 -21.99
C LEU A 187 6.57 4.07 -23.09
N LEU A 188 6.17 2.84 -22.78
CA LEU A 188 6.08 1.74 -23.77
C LEU A 188 4.94 1.98 -24.78
N VAL A 189 3.84 2.59 -24.35
CA VAL A 189 2.67 2.86 -25.19
C VAL A 189 2.65 4.29 -25.76
N SER A 190 3.72 5.07 -25.53
CA SER A 190 3.90 6.44 -26.02
C SER A 190 2.88 7.45 -25.48
N GLU A 191 2.39 7.24 -24.24
CA GLU A 191 1.52 8.15 -23.51
C GLU A 191 2.33 9.17 -22.72
N SER A 192 2.73 10.24 -23.40
CA SER A 192 3.64 11.26 -22.86
C SER A 192 3.09 11.96 -21.61
N ASP A 193 1.80 12.32 -21.60
CA ASP A 193 1.20 13.06 -20.49
C ASP A 193 1.10 12.19 -19.24
N VAL A 194 0.68 10.93 -19.39
CA VAL A 194 0.65 9.97 -18.30
C VAL A 194 2.07 9.70 -17.75
N ALA A 195 3.07 9.60 -18.64
CA ALA A 195 4.46 9.42 -18.23
C ALA A 195 4.97 10.59 -17.38
N LEU A 196 4.68 11.82 -17.77
CA LEU A 196 5.05 13.03 -17.02
C LEU A 196 4.37 13.10 -15.65
N VAL A 197 3.06 12.82 -15.61
CA VAL A 197 2.29 12.79 -14.35
C VAL A 197 2.84 11.74 -13.39
N MET A 198 3.12 10.53 -13.90
CA MET A 198 3.67 9.47 -13.06
C MET A 198 5.11 9.75 -12.62
N ALA A 199 5.92 10.38 -13.46
CA ALA A 199 7.27 10.82 -13.09
C ALA A 199 7.24 11.86 -11.95
N ALA A 200 6.33 12.83 -12.03
CA ALA A 200 6.10 13.80 -10.95
C ALA A 200 5.67 13.11 -9.64
N LEU A 201 4.76 12.13 -9.72
CA LEU A 201 4.31 11.39 -8.54
C LEU A 201 5.45 10.56 -7.91
N VAL A 202 6.21 9.84 -8.73
CA VAL A 202 7.40 9.08 -8.30
C VAL A 202 8.41 10.00 -7.61
N GLY A 203 8.74 11.13 -8.24
CA GLY A 203 9.66 12.11 -7.68
C GLY A 203 9.20 12.64 -6.32
N ALA A 204 7.93 13.03 -6.20
CA ALA A 204 7.36 13.55 -4.96
C ALA A 204 7.39 12.50 -3.84
N CYS A 205 7.03 11.26 -4.13
CA CYS A 205 7.10 10.15 -3.17
C CYS A 205 8.54 9.86 -2.72
N LEU A 206 9.49 9.81 -3.66
CA LEU A 206 10.90 9.57 -3.36
C LEU A 206 11.50 10.72 -2.51
N GLY A 207 11.08 11.96 -2.75
CA GLY A 207 11.49 13.13 -1.94
C GLY A 207 10.99 13.05 -0.49
N PHE A 208 9.80 12.51 -0.27
CA PHE A 208 9.24 12.30 1.06
C PHE A 208 9.78 11.05 1.78
N MET A 209 10.14 9.99 1.05
CA MET A 209 10.56 8.70 1.59
C MET A 209 11.64 8.76 2.69
N PRO A 210 12.68 9.63 2.64
CA PRO A 210 13.68 9.74 3.71
C PRO A 210 13.12 10.15 5.08
N TYR A 211 11.95 10.77 5.11
CA TYR A 211 11.25 11.19 6.33
C TYR A 211 10.25 10.14 6.83
N ASN A 212 9.79 9.26 5.93
CA ASN A 212 8.75 8.28 6.23
C ASN A 212 9.27 6.86 6.46
N LYS A 213 10.50 6.52 6.01
CA LYS A 213 11.09 5.20 6.25
C LYS A 213 11.30 4.93 7.75
N ASN A 214 11.16 3.66 8.16
CA ASN A 214 11.28 3.22 9.56
C ASN A 214 12.69 3.44 10.17
N PRO A 215 12.82 4.09 11.34
CA PRO A 215 11.74 4.73 12.10
C PRO A 215 11.32 6.07 11.48
N ALA A 216 10.02 6.26 11.27
CA ALA A 216 9.51 7.44 10.61
C ALA A 216 9.72 8.72 11.43
N LYS A 217 10.14 9.79 10.74
CA LYS A 217 10.28 11.15 11.29
C LYS A 217 9.03 11.99 11.03
N MET A 218 8.20 11.55 10.07
CA MET A 218 6.94 12.16 9.68
C MET A 218 6.06 11.10 9.00
N PHE A 219 4.78 11.00 9.39
CA PHE A 219 3.80 10.16 8.74
C PHE A 219 3.19 10.90 7.53
N MET A 220 2.77 10.11 6.55
CA MET A 220 2.10 10.63 5.36
C MET A 220 0.73 11.22 5.71
N GLY A 221 0.02 10.57 6.62
CA GLY A 221 -1.34 10.92 7.04
C GLY A 221 -2.40 10.62 6.00
N ASP A 222 -3.66 10.89 6.35
CA ASP A 222 -4.79 10.77 5.43
C ASP A 222 -4.63 11.73 4.24
N THR A 223 -4.00 12.89 4.46
CA THR A 223 -3.62 13.84 3.40
C THR A 223 -2.87 13.17 2.26
N GLY A 224 -1.87 12.34 2.56
CA GLY A 224 -1.04 11.73 1.52
C GLY A 224 -1.58 10.43 1.00
N SER A 225 -2.06 9.54 1.86
CA SER A 225 -2.53 8.22 1.45
C SER A 225 -3.76 8.30 0.55
N THR A 226 -4.73 9.17 0.87
CA THR A 226 -5.90 9.40 0.01
C THR A 226 -5.54 10.13 -1.29
N PHE A 227 -4.60 11.10 -1.24
CA PHE A 227 -4.09 11.76 -2.44
C PHE A 227 -3.42 10.76 -3.39
N LEU A 228 -2.52 9.91 -2.91
CA LEU A 228 -1.85 8.90 -3.73
C LEU A 228 -2.85 7.93 -4.35
N GLY A 229 -3.81 7.43 -3.56
CA GLY A 229 -4.86 6.56 -4.05
C GLY A 229 -5.71 7.22 -5.13
N TYR A 230 -6.10 8.47 -4.95
CA TYR A 230 -6.88 9.23 -5.92
C TYR A 230 -6.14 9.45 -7.25
N ILE A 231 -4.86 9.87 -7.20
CA ILE A 231 -4.05 10.07 -8.41
C ILE A 231 -3.82 8.75 -9.14
N LEU A 232 -3.45 7.68 -8.44
CA LEU A 232 -3.24 6.37 -9.03
C LEU A 232 -4.52 5.84 -9.69
N ALA A 233 -5.68 6.03 -9.05
CA ALA A 233 -6.97 5.61 -9.59
C ALA A 233 -7.35 6.39 -10.86
N THR A 234 -7.26 7.72 -10.82
CA THR A 234 -7.67 8.57 -11.95
C THR A 234 -6.75 8.42 -13.16
N ILE A 235 -5.43 8.34 -12.94
CA ILE A 235 -4.47 8.14 -14.01
C ILE A 235 -4.53 6.72 -14.60
N SER A 236 -4.88 5.70 -13.79
CA SER A 236 -5.12 4.36 -14.34
C SER A 236 -6.27 4.35 -15.36
N ILE A 237 -7.31 5.15 -15.13
CA ILE A 237 -8.42 5.29 -16.07
C ILE A 237 -7.95 5.98 -17.37
N GLN A 238 -7.19 7.07 -17.24
CA GLN A 238 -6.73 7.86 -18.37
C GLN A 238 -5.72 7.12 -19.26
N GLY A 239 -4.78 6.42 -18.65
CA GLY A 239 -3.64 5.82 -19.34
C GLY A 239 -3.74 4.34 -19.66
N LEU A 240 -4.45 3.55 -18.85
CA LEU A 240 -4.40 2.10 -18.95
C LEU A 240 -5.68 1.47 -19.51
N PHE A 241 -6.85 2.04 -19.23
CA PHE A 241 -8.13 1.50 -19.72
C PHE A 241 -8.39 1.79 -21.19
N LYS A 242 -7.72 2.79 -21.81
CA LYS A 242 -7.97 3.23 -23.18
C LYS A 242 -7.34 2.38 -24.29
N TYR A 243 -6.23 1.69 -24.03
CA TYR A 243 -5.35 1.22 -25.11
C TYR A 243 -5.34 -0.29 -25.42
N TYR A 244 -5.86 -1.16 -24.55
CA TYR A 244 -5.74 -2.61 -24.75
C TYR A 244 -7.05 -3.35 -24.47
N ALA A 245 -7.69 -3.81 -25.53
CA ALA A 245 -8.96 -4.51 -25.51
C ALA A 245 -9.04 -5.71 -24.53
N ILE A 246 -8.05 -6.57 -24.55
CA ILE A 246 -8.05 -7.82 -23.77
C ILE A 246 -7.28 -7.66 -22.47
N VAL A 247 -6.36 -6.70 -22.41
CA VAL A 247 -5.36 -6.54 -21.35
C VAL A 247 -5.68 -5.35 -20.44
N SER A 248 -6.52 -4.40 -20.90
CA SER A 248 -6.74 -3.11 -20.24
C SER A 248 -7.31 -3.24 -18.83
N PHE A 249 -8.13 -4.24 -18.55
CA PHE A 249 -8.69 -4.46 -17.22
C PHE A 249 -7.68 -5.09 -16.25
N ALA A 250 -6.88 -6.06 -16.71
CA ALA A 250 -5.93 -6.77 -15.87
C ALA A 250 -4.75 -5.90 -15.41
N VAL A 251 -4.29 -4.97 -16.25
CA VAL A 251 -3.12 -4.12 -15.95
C VAL A 251 -3.32 -3.23 -14.73
N PRO A 252 -4.38 -2.41 -14.62
CA PRO A 252 -4.66 -1.64 -13.41
C PRO A 252 -4.84 -2.50 -12.16
N PHE A 253 -5.50 -3.66 -12.29
CA PHE A 253 -5.68 -4.60 -11.18
C PHE A 253 -4.37 -5.24 -10.71
N LEU A 254 -3.41 -5.47 -11.60
CA LEU A 254 -2.08 -5.94 -11.22
C LEU A 254 -1.29 -4.83 -10.53
N ILE A 255 -1.24 -3.63 -11.10
CA ILE A 255 -0.45 -2.52 -10.56
C ILE A 255 -0.96 -2.09 -9.17
N LEU A 256 -2.27 -2.03 -8.99
CA LEU A 256 -2.94 -1.65 -7.75
C LEU A 256 -3.37 -2.88 -6.92
N GLY A 257 -2.88 -4.07 -7.29
CA GLY A 257 -3.35 -5.34 -6.75
C GLY A 257 -3.14 -5.47 -5.25
N LEU A 258 -1.98 -5.06 -4.73
CA LEU A 258 -1.71 -5.19 -3.30
C LEU A 258 -2.75 -4.44 -2.44
N PRO A 259 -2.97 -3.13 -2.60
CA PRO A 259 -3.98 -2.42 -1.83
C PRO A 259 -5.41 -2.93 -2.10
N MET A 260 -5.74 -3.26 -3.35
CA MET A 260 -7.07 -3.77 -3.70
C MET A 260 -7.38 -5.10 -3.05
N PHE A 261 -6.49 -6.09 -3.18
CA PHE A 261 -6.71 -7.42 -2.62
C PHE A 261 -6.73 -7.41 -1.11
N ASP A 262 -5.89 -6.61 -0.46
CA ASP A 262 -5.91 -6.46 1.00
C ASP A 262 -7.25 -5.91 1.49
N THR A 263 -7.75 -4.86 0.85
CA THR A 263 -9.05 -4.24 1.18
C THR A 263 -10.22 -5.15 0.86
N LEU A 264 -10.25 -5.77 -0.33
CA LEU A 264 -11.32 -6.67 -0.74
C LEU A 264 -11.40 -7.89 0.19
N PHE A 265 -10.25 -8.46 0.52
CA PHE A 265 -10.19 -9.61 1.44
C PHE A 265 -10.67 -9.24 2.86
N ALA A 266 -10.35 -8.03 3.33
CA ALA A 266 -10.85 -7.52 4.60
C ALA A 266 -12.38 -7.35 4.59
N ILE A 267 -12.95 -6.81 3.50
CA ILE A 267 -14.41 -6.65 3.33
C ILE A 267 -15.10 -8.02 3.31
N ILE A 268 -14.62 -8.95 2.46
CA ILE A 268 -15.21 -10.31 2.33
C ILE A 268 -15.18 -11.03 3.68
N ARG A 269 -14.05 -10.98 4.39
CA ARG A 269 -13.93 -11.60 5.71
C ARG A 269 -14.93 -11.05 6.72
N ARG A 270 -15.10 -9.72 6.79
CA ARG A 270 -16.08 -9.09 7.70
C ARG A 270 -17.51 -9.50 7.37
N LEU A 271 -17.87 -9.48 6.10
CA LEU A 271 -19.18 -9.93 5.62
C LEU A 271 -19.43 -11.41 5.97
N ALA A 272 -18.44 -12.28 5.76
CA ALA A 272 -18.54 -13.71 6.10
C ALA A 272 -18.73 -13.96 7.61
N HIS A 273 -18.29 -13.03 8.47
CA HIS A 273 -18.48 -13.10 9.93
C HIS A 273 -19.66 -12.25 10.43
N GLY A 274 -20.52 -11.73 9.54
CA GLY A 274 -21.66 -10.88 9.90
C GLY A 274 -21.27 -9.52 10.51
N GLN A 275 -20.04 -9.04 10.28
CA GLN A 275 -19.54 -7.79 10.82
C GLN A 275 -19.75 -6.64 9.84
N ASN A 276 -19.83 -5.40 10.37
CA ASN A 276 -19.90 -4.21 9.52
C ASN A 276 -18.63 -4.08 8.65
N PRO A 277 -18.77 -3.98 7.31
CA PRO A 277 -17.63 -3.80 6.40
C PRO A 277 -16.74 -2.58 6.71
N MET A 278 -17.31 -1.55 7.34
CA MET A 278 -16.59 -0.31 7.71
C MET A 278 -15.99 -0.34 9.11
N ALA A 279 -16.16 -1.45 9.87
CA ALA A 279 -15.57 -1.54 11.20
C ALA A 279 -14.04 -1.60 11.14
N PRO A 280 -13.31 -1.01 12.12
CA PRO A 280 -11.86 -1.17 12.21
C PRO A 280 -11.46 -2.65 12.31
N ASP A 281 -10.41 -3.04 11.59
CA ASP A 281 -9.96 -4.44 11.53
C ASP A 281 -8.43 -4.53 11.65
N ARG A 282 -7.95 -5.57 12.31
CA ARG A 282 -6.53 -5.96 12.41
C ARG A 282 -6.13 -7.04 11.39
N GLY A 283 -7.02 -7.46 10.52
CA GLY A 283 -6.78 -8.56 9.60
C GLY A 283 -6.09 -8.19 8.29
N HIS A 284 -5.59 -6.96 8.13
CA HIS A 284 -4.81 -6.53 6.96
C HIS A 284 -3.49 -7.31 6.85
N ILE A 285 -3.00 -7.51 5.62
CA ILE A 285 -1.80 -8.32 5.33
C ILE A 285 -0.60 -7.86 6.16
N HIS A 286 -0.39 -6.55 6.31
CA HIS A 286 0.74 -6.02 7.07
C HIS A 286 0.68 -6.39 8.57
N HIS A 287 -0.49 -6.41 9.19
CA HIS A 287 -0.65 -6.88 10.56
C HIS A 287 -0.37 -8.38 10.69
N ARG A 288 -0.88 -9.18 9.74
CA ARG A 288 -0.62 -10.62 9.73
C ARG A 288 0.86 -10.95 9.61
N LEU A 289 1.62 -10.21 8.80
CA LEU A 289 3.07 -10.40 8.67
C LEU A 289 3.79 -10.11 10.00
N ILE A 290 3.37 -9.07 10.71
CA ILE A 290 3.89 -8.76 12.06
C ILE A 290 3.52 -9.86 13.07
N ASP A 291 2.26 -10.32 13.07
CA ASP A 291 1.78 -11.39 13.96
C ASP A 291 2.50 -12.73 13.69
N MET A 292 2.97 -12.97 12.45
CA MET A 292 3.85 -14.10 12.08
C MET A 292 5.32 -13.91 12.52
N GLY A 293 5.65 -12.83 13.23
CA GLY A 293 6.98 -12.60 13.81
C GLY A 293 7.95 -11.80 12.92
N LEU A 294 7.49 -11.24 11.78
CA LEU A 294 8.34 -10.32 11.01
C LEU A 294 8.42 -8.97 11.72
N ASN A 295 9.61 -8.38 11.72
CA ASN A 295 9.71 -6.98 12.13
C ASN A 295 9.15 -6.03 11.05
N GLN A 296 8.87 -4.77 11.42
CA GLN A 296 8.26 -3.79 10.53
C GLN A 296 9.00 -3.63 9.19
N LYS A 297 10.34 -3.60 9.21
CA LYS A 297 11.16 -3.47 7.99
C LYS A 297 11.02 -4.69 7.08
N GLN A 298 10.97 -5.89 7.65
CA GLN A 298 10.80 -7.14 6.91
C GLN A 298 9.40 -7.24 6.31
N ALA A 299 8.35 -6.87 7.05
CA ALA A 299 6.98 -6.86 6.55
C ALA A 299 6.82 -5.88 5.38
N VAL A 300 7.35 -4.64 5.51
CA VAL A 300 7.34 -3.65 4.43
C VAL A 300 8.13 -4.13 3.21
N ALA A 301 9.33 -4.70 3.41
CA ALA A 301 10.14 -5.24 2.31
C ALA A 301 9.41 -6.38 1.57
N ALA A 302 8.75 -7.30 2.28
CA ALA A 302 7.96 -8.36 1.66
C ALA A 302 6.82 -7.81 0.80
N LEU A 303 6.12 -6.78 1.29
CA LEU A 303 5.02 -6.13 0.55
C LEU A 303 5.53 -5.34 -0.67
N TYR A 304 6.71 -4.71 -0.58
CA TYR A 304 7.36 -4.09 -1.73
C TYR A 304 7.72 -5.12 -2.81
N VAL A 305 8.25 -6.28 -2.42
CA VAL A 305 8.54 -7.38 -3.35
C VAL A 305 7.26 -7.84 -4.05
N ILE A 306 6.19 -8.08 -3.30
CA ILE A 306 4.89 -8.49 -3.89
C ILE A 306 4.38 -7.42 -4.87
N SER A 307 4.39 -6.13 -4.46
CA SER A 307 3.95 -5.04 -5.32
C SER A 307 4.82 -4.90 -6.59
N SER A 308 6.15 -5.07 -6.46
CA SER A 308 7.08 -5.01 -7.59
C SER A 308 6.83 -6.16 -8.58
N ILE A 309 6.55 -7.35 -8.09
CA ILE A 309 6.22 -8.51 -8.88
C ILE A 309 4.92 -8.28 -9.67
N LEU A 310 3.88 -7.78 -9.01
CA LEU A 310 2.60 -7.47 -9.65
C LEU A 310 2.77 -6.36 -10.71
N GLY A 311 3.51 -5.30 -10.39
CA GLY A 311 3.82 -4.22 -11.33
C GLY A 311 4.61 -4.69 -12.53
N LEU A 312 5.64 -5.52 -12.32
CA LEU A 312 6.43 -6.12 -13.41
C LEU A 312 5.56 -7.03 -14.28
N SER A 313 4.65 -7.81 -13.68
CA SER A 313 3.69 -8.63 -14.41
C SER A 313 2.81 -7.79 -15.34
N ALA A 314 2.36 -6.61 -14.86
CA ALA A 314 1.59 -5.67 -15.67
C ALA A 314 2.41 -5.12 -16.86
N VAL A 315 3.69 -4.78 -16.64
CA VAL A 315 4.61 -4.33 -17.70
C VAL A 315 4.83 -5.44 -18.75
N VAL A 316 5.07 -6.68 -18.31
CA VAL A 316 5.24 -7.83 -19.20
C VAL A 316 3.96 -8.10 -19.99
N LEU A 317 2.80 -8.03 -19.34
CA LEU A 317 1.50 -8.20 -19.98
C LEU A 317 1.29 -7.17 -21.11
N THR A 318 1.67 -5.92 -20.86
CA THR A 318 1.57 -4.84 -21.85
C THR A 318 2.55 -5.01 -23.02
N SER A 319 3.79 -5.46 -22.77
CA SER A 319 4.85 -5.49 -23.78
C SER A 319 4.92 -6.80 -24.58
N SER A 320 4.52 -7.93 -24.00
CA SER A 320 4.84 -9.26 -24.54
C SER A 320 3.62 -10.08 -24.97
N GLY A 321 2.40 -9.56 -24.73
CA GLY A 321 1.14 -10.24 -25.03
C GLY A 321 0.73 -11.28 -23.97
N ALA A 322 -0.55 -11.70 -24.05
CA ALA A 322 -1.23 -12.46 -23.02
C ALA A 322 -0.54 -13.80 -22.66
N ILE A 323 -0.03 -14.56 -23.63
CA ILE A 323 0.56 -15.89 -23.40
C ILE A 323 1.84 -15.80 -22.54
N LYS A 324 2.75 -14.89 -22.89
CA LYS A 324 4.00 -14.72 -22.13
C LYS A 324 3.73 -14.19 -20.73
N ALA A 325 2.75 -13.31 -20.59
CA ALA A 325 2.33 -12.80 -19.29
C ALA A 325 1.68 -13.89 -18.42
N MET A 326 0.85 -14.76 -18.99
CA MET A 326 0.29 -15.91 -18.27
C MET A 326 1.39 -16.88 -17.82
N LEU A 327 2.36 -17.18 -18.67
CA LEU A 327 3.51 -18.01 -18.30
C LEU A 327 4.34 -17.37 -17.18
N PHE A 328 4.54 -16.06 -17.25
CA PHE A 328 5.26 -15.32 -16.19
C PHE A 328 4.49 -15.35 -14.86
N LEU A 329 3.18 -15.09 -14.87
CA LEU A 329 2.34 -15.14 -13.67
C LEU A 329 2.29 -16.57 -13.08
N MET A 330 2.21 -17.58 -13.93
CA MET A 330 2.23 -18.98 -13.51
C MET A 330 3.58 -19.35 -12.88
N ALA A 331 4.69 -18.96 -13.48
CA ALA A 331 6.03 -19.18 -12.91
C ALA A 331 6.17 -18.49 -11.54
N LEU A 332 5.61 -17.28 -11.43
CA LEU A 332 5.60 -16.53 -10.20
C LEU A 332 4.73 -17.17 -9.11
N ALA A 333 3.54 -17.66 -9.47
CA ALA A 333 2.65 -18.38 -8.55
C ALA A 333 3.33 -19.67 -8.04
N VAL A 334 4.03 -20.39 -8.90
CA VAL A 334 4.83 -21.56 -8.52
C VAL A 334 5.97 -21.17 -7.58
N ALA A 335 6.71 -20.08 -7.87
CA ALA A 335 7.78 -19.60 -7.00
C ALA A 335 7.25 -19.15 -5.62
N ALA A 336 6.13 -18.44 -5.58
CA ALA A 336 5.46 -18.04 -4.34
C ALA A 336 4.96 -19.25 -3.53
N PHE A 337 4.40 -20.26 -4.21
CA PHE A 337 3.99 -21.51 -3.59
C PHE A 337 5.18 -22.26 -2.99
N LEU A 338 6.27 -22.39 -3.72
CA LEU A 338 7.50 -23.04 -3.23
C LEU A 338 8.09 -22.28 -2.05
N ALA A 339 8.15 -20.94 -2.13
CA ALA A 339 8.60 -20.09 -1.02
C ALA A 339 7.71 -20.26 0.23
N SER A 340 6.40 -20.30 0.07
CA SER A 340 5.45 -20.52 1.17
C SER A 340 5.67 -21.88 1.84
N ARG A 341 5.98 -22.94 1.07
CA ARG A 341 6.31 -24.26 1.61
C ARG A 341 7.58 -24.27 2.43
N VAL A 342 8.60 -23.52 2.01
CA VAL A 342 9.87 -23.41 2.75
C VAL A 342 9.66 -22.64 4.07
N ILE A 343 8.87 -21.55 4.04
CA ILE A 343 8.55 -20.75 5.23
C ILE A 343 7.74 -21.60 6.22
N PHE A 344 6.70 -22.29 5.74
CA PHE A 344 5.83 -23.12 6.59
C PHE A 344 6.59 -24.28 7.24
N ARG A 345 7.56 -24.93 6.54
CA ARG A 345 8.44 -25.94 7.16
C ARG A 345 9.30 -25.35 8.28
N ARG A 346 9.89 -24.17 8.06
CA ARG A 346 10.71 -23.51 9.11
C ARG A 346 9.91 -23.19 10.37
N ASP A 347 8.64 -22.81 10.22
CA ASP A 347 7.78 -22.48 11.36
C ASP A 347 7.37 -23.73 12.13
N ILE A 348 7.11 -24.85 11.46
CA ILE A 348 6.87 -26.16 12.10
C ILE A 348 8.12 -26.63 12.83
N ASP A 349 9.29 -26.53 12.20
CA ASP A 349 10.55 -26.95 12.84
C ASP A 349 10.87 -26.11 14.09
N LYS A 350 10.61 -24.79 14.07
CA LYS A 350 10.76 -23.92 15.24
C LYS A 350 9.74 -24.24 16.33
N ALA A 351 8.50 -24.52 16.00
CA ALA A 351 7.47 -24.90 16.95
C ALA A 351 7.83 -26.23 17.65
N LEU A 352 8.28 -27.22 16.87
CA LEU A 352 8.76 -28.51 17.40
C LEU A 352 10.00 -28.37 18.29
N GLN A 353 10.94 -27.46 17.96
CA GLN A 353 12.09 -27.19 18.80
C GLN A 353 11.71 -26.49 20.11
N ALA A 354 10.77 -25.53 20.04
CA ALA A 354 10.26 -24.86 21.23
C ALA A 354 9.51 -25.82 22.19
N GLU A 355 8.72 -26.75 21.61
CA GLU A 355 8.03 -27.77 22.39
C GLU A 355 8.99 -28.75 23.06
N LYS A 356 10.04 -29.18 22.35
CA LYS A 356 11.13 -30.03 22.94
C LYS A 356 11.86 -29.32 24.06
N ALA A 357 12.24 -28.05 23.86
CA ALA A 357 12.93 -27.26 24.90
C ALA A 357 12.03 -27.06 26.14
N ALA A 358 10.74 -26.83 25.98
CA ALA A 358 9.79 -26.72 27.09
C ALA A 358 9.58 -28.07 27.83
N ALA A 359 9.65 -29.19 27.11
CA ALA A 359 9.59 -30.52 27.72
C ALA A 359 10.87 -30.85 28.55
N GLU A 360 12.04 -30.54 28.02
CA GLU A 360 13.34 -30.70 28.74
C GLU A 360 13.41 -29.81 29.99
N GLU A 361 12.89 -28.59 29.94
CA GLU A 361 12.82 -27.66 31.06
C GLU A 361 11.92 -28.19 32.19
N LYS A 362 10.77 -28.80 31.82
CA LYS A 362 9.87 -29.44 32.77
C LYS A 362 10.49 -30.69 33.41
N GLU A 363 11.19 -31.50 32.65
CA GLU A 363 11.84 -32.71 33.15
C GLU A 363 13.01 -32.38 34.11
N THR A 364 13.79 -31.34 33.78
CA THR A 364 14.83 -30.84 34.66
C THR A 364 14.28 -30.24 35.96
N ALA A 365 13.15 -29.50 35.89
CA ALA A 365 12.46 -28.96 37.05
C ALA A 365 11.91 -30.05 37.98
N GLN A 366 11.30 -31.10 37.44
CA GLN A 366 10.80 -32.25 38.19
C GLN A 366 11.92 -33.06 38.85
N THR A 367 13.04 -33.21 38.15
CA THR A 367 14.22 -33.91 38.68
C THR A 367 14.87 -33.12 39.83
N ALA A 368 14.90 -31.79 39.74
CA ALA A 368 15.39 -30.92 40.80
C ALA A 368 14.47 -30.91 42.03
N GLU A 369 13.15 -30.95 41.81
CA GLU A 369 12.15 -31.00 42.88
C GLU A 369 12.18 -32.33 43.63
N SER A 370 12.33 -33.46 42.93
CA SER A 370 12.49 -34.79 43.55
C SER A 370 13.82 -34.94 44.29
N ALA A 371 14.93 -34.35 43.81
CA ALA A 371 16.21 -34.34 44.51
C ALA A 371 16.19 -33.47 45.79
N ASN A 372 15.44 -32.37 45.78
CA ASN A 372 15.24 -31.54 46.99
C ASN A 372 14.34 -32.22 48.01
N ALA A 373 13.29 -32.93 47.58
CA ALA A 373 12.43 -33.71 48.48
C ALA A 373 13.22 -34.85 49.16
N ALA A 374 14.06 -35.59 48.40
CA ALA A 374 14.90 -36.64 48.95
C ALA A 374 15.99 -36.13 49.95
N LYS A 375 16.46 -34.88 49.74
CA LYS A 375 17.36 -34.24 50.71
C LYS A 375 16.67 -33.85 52.02
N ALA A 376 15.44 -33.33 51.91
CA ALA A 376 14.64 -32.97 53.09
C ALA A 376 14.28 -34.20 53.93
N GLU A 377 13.89 -35.33 53.32
CA GLU A 377 13.65 -36.59 54.03
C GLU A 377 14.92 -37.16 54.69
N ALA A 378 16.08 -36.98 54.05
CA ALA A 378 17.36 -37.44 54.63
C ALA A 378 17.83 -36.56 55.82
N GLU A 379 17.48 -35.26 55.83
CA GLU A 379 17.74 -34.36 56.95
C GLU A 379 16.79 -34.64 58.12
N GLU A 380 15.50 -34.87 57.92
CA GLU A 380 14.56 -35.27 58.97
C GLU A 380 14.96 -36.59 59.65
N THR A 381 15.35 -37.60 58.87
CA THR A 381 15.79 -38.87 59.39
C THR A 381 17.10 -38.77 60.17
N ASN A 382 17.95 -37.79 59.93
CA ASN A 382 19.19 -37.52 60.67
C ASN A 382 18.93 -36.71 61.96
N GLU A 383 17.91 -35.88 62.02
CA GLU A 383 17.49 -35.16 63.22
C GLU A 383 16.82 -36.12 64.25
N GLU A 384 15.90 -36.99 63.79
CA GLU A 384 15.31 -38.02 64.68
C GLU A 384 16.33 -38.95 65.32
N LYS A 385 17.36 -39.33 64.59
CA LYS A 385 18.48 -40.17 65.18
C LYS A 385 19.34 -39.41 66.11
N LYS A 386 19.32 -38.10 66.22
CA LYS A 386 20.08 -37.30 67.19
C LYS A 386 19.26 -36.98 68.45
N GLU A 387 17.92 -37.05 68.38
CA GLU A 387 17.07 -36.91 69.58
C GLU A 387 16.97 -38.23 70.40
N ASP A 388 17.20 -39.38 69.78
CA ASP A 388 17.11 -40.70 70.42
C ASP A 388 18.50 -41.21 71.05
N ALA A 389 19.58 -40.38 70.95
CA ALA A 389 20.91 -40.68 71.47
C ALA A 389 21.31 -39.72 72.60
#